data_9ee38c17e8af33372f9eb6fe5ced48b9
#
_entry.id   9ee38c17e8af33372f9eb6fe5ced48b9
#
_cell.length_a   1.000
_cell.length_b   1.000
_cell.length_c   1.000
_cell.angle_alpha   90.00
_cell.angle_beta   90.00
_cell.angle_gamma   90.00
#
_symmetry.space_group_name_H-M   'P 1'
#
loop_
_entity.id
_entity.type
_entity.pdbx_description
1 polymer ?
#
loop_
_entity_poly.entity_id
_entity_poly.type
_entity_poly.pdbx_seq_one_letter_code
_entity_poly.pdbx_strand_id
1 'polypeptide(L)'
;MIKVDKVKKKFVKYKNKTEKEEFLANNDISFEANDGEIVGILGPNGAGKTTLLRITAGILEPTEGTVTFDGLNYKNNEIEIKQNIAYLSGNTKLYDTLSVYELLKMCSDIYGVEKGEAEKRIKELAKILNMEGFLYNKIANLSTGQTQRVNIARCLVHNPKYYILDEATTGLDIISSQIILDFIKEEKKKGKTILYSTHYMEEAENICDKVIMINKGVVIKTGTPNSIKEDTNTTNLRDSFFALIGGVSNEE
;
A
#
# COMPACT_ATOMS: atom_id res chain seq x y z
N MET A 1 -5.24 -14.97 2.14
CA MET A 1 -6.35 -14.09 1.69
C MET A 1 -6.56 -12.95 2.69
N ILE A 2 -6.75 -11.71 2.23
CA ILE A 2 -7.15 -10.55 3.05
C ILE A 2 -8.64 -10.31 2.82
N LYS A 3 -9.41 -10.15 3.91
CA LYS A 3 -10.83 -9.79 3.84
C LYS A 3 -11.08 -8.55 4.69
N VAL A 4 -11.67 -7.54 4.07
CA VAL A 4 -12.19 -6.33 4.70
C VAL A 4 -13.71 -6.39 4.63
N ASP A 5 -14.39 -6.31 5.78
CA ASP A 5 -15.83 -6.47 5.87
C ASP A 5 -16.48 -5.30 6.60
N LYS A 6 -17.30 -4.55 5.89
CA LYS A 6 -18.12 -3.41 6.35
C LYS A 6 -17.34 -2.39 7.19
N VAL A 7 -16.10 -2.11 6.79
CA VAL A 7 -15.22 -1.20 7.52
C VAL A 7 -15.75 0.23 7.43
N LYS A 8 -15.97 0.85 8.60
CA LYS A 8 -16.24 2.27 8.75
C LYS A 8 -15.18 2.93 9.62
N LYS A 9 -14.82 4.15 9.27
CA LYS A 9 -13.95 4.99 10.11
C LYS A 9 -14.49 6.39 10.19
N LYS A 10 -14.89 6.75 11.41
CA LYS A 10 -15.34 8.09 11.77
C LYS A 10 -14.20 8.83 12.47
N PHE A 11 -13.98 10.07 12.08
CA PHE A 11 -13.11 11.00 12.78
C PHE A 11 -13.91 12.18 13.29
N VAL A 12 -13.43 12.77 14.39
CA VAL A 12 -13.99 14.01 14.97
C VAL A 12 -12.99 15.12 14.77
N LYS A 13 -13.40 16.18 14.09
CA LYS A 13 -12.62 17.41 13.94
C LYS A 13 -13.24 18.50 14.81
N TYR A 14 -12.42 19.20 15.58
CA TYR A 14 -12.86 20.35 16.36
C TYR A 14 -12.74 21.61 15.50
N LYS A 15 -13.88 22.26 15.17
CA LYS A 15 -13.88 23.57 14.51
C LYS A 15 -13.48 24.69 15.48
N ASN A 16 -13.94 24.58 16.72
CA ASN A 16 -13.64 25.49 17.85
C ASN A 16 -13.58 24.64 19.14
N LYS A 17 -13.29 25.27 20.31
CA LYS A 17 -13.26 24.57 21.61
C LYS A 17 -14.55 23.82 21.97
N THR A 18 -15.69 24.15 21.34
CA THR A 18 -17.03 23.64 21.65
C THR A 18 -17.71 22.92 20.47
N GLU A 19 -17.32 23.21 19.24
CA GLU A 19 -17.95 22.63 18.05
C GLU A 19 -17.18 21.44 17.51
N LYS A 20 -17.83 20.28 17.51
CA LYS A 20 -17.31 19.02 16.93
C LYS A 20 -17.98 18.78 15.60
N GLU A 21 -17.18 18.47 14.58
CA GLU A 21 -17.65 17.99 13.28
C GLU A 21 -17.20 16.56 13.10
N GLU A 22 -18.14 15.65 12.87
CA GLU A 22 -17.84 14.26 12.56
C GLU A 22 -17.79 14.06 11.05
N PHE A 23 -16.81 13.32 10.55
CA PHE A 23 -16.77 12.90 9.16
C PHE A 23 -16.37 11.44 9.03
N LEU A 24 -16.93 10.77 8.03
CA LEU A 24 -16.63 9.40 7.69
C LEU A 24 -15.50 9.38 6.65
N ALA A 25 -14.31 8.94 7.06
CA ALA A 25 -13.19 8.72 6.14
C ALA A 25 -13.34 7.44 5.33
N ASN A 26 -13.99 6.42 5.92
CA ASN A 26 -14.43 5.21 5.24
C ASN A 26 -15.84 4.88 5.70
N ASN A 27 -16.71 4.48 4.77
CA ASN A 27 -18.11 4.17 5.04
C ASN A 27 -18.51 2.88 4.33
N ASP A 28 -18.66 1.82 5.10
CA ASP A 28 -19.13 0.50 4.67
C ASP A 28 -18.29 -0.15 3.55
N ILE A 29 -16.96 -0.09 3.71
CA ILE A 29 -16.02 -0.65 2.73
C ILE A 29 -15.88 -2.14 2.95
N SER A 30 -16.17 -2.93 1.89
CA SER A 30 -15.99 -4.37 1.88
C SER A 30 -15.30 -4.84 0.60
N PHE A 31 -14.26 -5.69 0.75
CA PHE A 31 -13.58 -6.35 -0.35
C PHE A 31 -12.74 -7.53 0.13
N GLU A 32 -12.29 -8.33 -0.82
CA GLU A 32 -11.36 -9.44 -0.59
C GLU A 32 -10.20 -9.34 -1.58
N ALA A 33 -8.98 -9.66 -1.09
CA ALA A 33 -7.80 -9.90 -1.90
C ALA A 33 -7.37 -11.35 -1.73
N ASN A 34 -7.36 -12.10 -2.82
CA ASN A 34 -6.98 -13.51 -2.84
C ASN A 34 -5.46 -13.67 -2.72
N ASP A 35 -5.01 -14.87 -2.39
CA ASP A 35 -3.58 -15.18 -2.34
C ASP A 35 -2.94 -14.99 -3.73
N GLY A 36 -1.80 -14.30 -3.77
CA GLY A 36 -1.09 -13.99 -5.01
C GLY A 36 -1.76 -12.93 -5.90
N GLU A 37 -2.74 -12.17 -5.39
CA GLU A 37 -3.44 -11.11 -6.12
C GLU A 37 -2.87 -9.73 -5.79
N ILE A 38 -2.75 -8.85 -6.79
CA ILE A 38 -2.53 -7.42 -6.60
C ILE A 38 -3.88 -6.71 -6.68
N VAL A 39 -4.32 -6.13 -5.56
CA VAL A 39 -5.56 -5.34 -5.49
C VAL A 39 -5.21 -3.86 -5.38
N GLY A 40 -5.59 -3.10 -6.40
CA GLY A 40 -5.43 -1.64 -6.44
C GLY A 40 -6.53 -0.92 -5.66
N ILE A 41 -6.15 -0.02 -4.77
CA ILE A 41 -7.07 0.89 -4.07
C ILE A 41 -6.91 2.27 -4.70
N LEU A 42 -7.86 2.65 -5.56
CA LEU A 42 -7.76 3.83 -6.40
C LEU A 42 -8.72 4.94 -5.95
N GLY A 43 -8.32 6.17 -6.17
CA GLY A 43 -9.13 7.34 -5.90
C GLY A 43 -8.30 8.60 -5.69
N PRO A 44 -8.93 9.79 -5.68
CA PRO A 44 -8.25 11.05 -5.49
C PRO A 44 -7.66 11.18 -4.07
N ASN A 45 -6.87 12.24 -3.87
CA ASN A 45 -6.40 12.59 -2.53
C ASN A 45 -7.60 12.91 -1.63
N GLY A 46 -7.57 12.42 -0.40
CA GLY A 46 -8.68 12.55 0.54
C GLY A 46 -9.83 11.55 0.34
N ALA A 47 -9.77 10.64 -0.62
CA ALA A 47 -10.81 9.61 -0.83
C ALA A 47 -10.94 8.58 0.30
N GLY A 48 -9.96 8.49 1.22
CA GLY A 48 -9.96 7.53 2.33
C GLY A 48 -8.99 6.35 2.15
N LYS A 49 -8.19 6.30 1.07
CA LYS A 49 -7.25 5.20 0.76
C LYS A 49 -6.27 4.91 1.90
N THR A 50 -5.50 5.91 2.32
CA THR A 50 -4.52 5.79 3.43
C THR A 50 -5.18 5.37 4.74
N THR A 51 -6.38 5.88 5.03
CA THR A 51 -7.14 5.49 6.22
C THR A 51 -7.50 4.00 6.17
N LEU A 52 -8.00 3.54 5.04
CA LEU A 52 -8.33 2.13 4.82
C LEU A 52 -7.10 1.23 4.95
N LEU A 53 -5.98 1.59 4.31
CA LEU A 53 -4.74 0.80 4.39
C LEU A 53 -4.17 0.77 5.82
N ARG A 54 -4.24 1.87 6.58
CA ARG A 54 -3.84 1.89 7.99
C ARG A 54 -4.72 1.00 8.87
N ILE A 55 -6.03 0.94 8.59
CA ILE A 55 -6.94 0.01 9.26
C ILE A 55 -6.56 -1.42 8.89
N THR A 56 -6.34 -1.70 7.61
CA THR A 56 -5.93 -3.03 7.14
C THR A 56 -4.60 -3.47 7.76
N ALA A 57 -3.66 -2.54 7.95
CA ALA A 57 -2.36 -2.81 8.59
C ALA A 57 -2.43 -2.90 10.14
N GLY A 58 -3.60 -2.72 10.76
CA GLY A 58 -3.75 -2.72 12.22
C GLY A 58 -3.08 -1.54 12.94
N ILE A 59 -2.83 -0.44 12.21
CA ILE A 59 -2.27 0.81 12.76
C ILE A 59 -3.38 1.70 13.29
N LEU A 60 -4.57 1.57 12.69
CA LEU A 60 -5.75 2.34 13.05
C LEU A 60 -6.94 1.38 13.26
N GLU A 61 -7.61 1.48 14.39
CA GLU A 61 -8.82 0.70 14.63
C GLU A 61 -10.00 1.23 13.81
N PRO A 62 -10.78 0.37 13.17
CA PRO A 62 -12.03 0.76 12.55
C PRO A 62 -13.05 1.18 13.62
N THR A 63 -13.99 2.06 13.28
CA THR A 63 -15.15 2.38 14.14
C THR A 63 -16.16 1.22 14.12
N GLU A 64 -16.35 0.61 12.96
CA GLU A 64 -17.19 -0.57 12.73
C GLU A 64 -16.54 -1.46 11.67
N GLY A 65 -16.95 -2.71 11.60
CA GLY A 65 -16.43 -3.69 10.64
C GLY A 65 -15.17 -4.41 11.11
N THR A 66 -14.63 -5.26 10.27
CA THR A 66 -13.49 -6.13 10.61
C THR A 66 -12.52 -6.28 9.44
N VAL A 67 -11.27 -6.58 9.77
CA VAL A 67 -10.24 -7.02 8.82
C VAL A 67 -9.68 -8.35 9.29
N THR A 68 -9.57 -9.29 8.36
CA THR A 68 -8.99 -10.60 8.65
C THR A 68 -7.94 -10.99 7.61
N PHE A 69 -6.95 -11.77 8.05
CA PHE A 69 -5.89 -12.37 7.24
C PHE A 69 -5.96 -13.89 7.44
N ASP A 70 -6.28 -14.64 6.39
CA ASP A 70 -6.52 -16.11 6.49
C ASP A 70 -7.48 -16.49 7.61
N GLY A 71 -8.50 -15.67 7.88
CA GLY A 71 -9.45 -15.87 8.99
C GLY A 71 -8.99 -15.35 10.35
N LEU A 72 -7.72 -15.00 10.51
CA LEU A 72 -7.17 -14.37 11.72
C LEU A 72 -7.58 -12.91 11.81
N ASN A 73 -7.88 -12.41 13.02
CA ASN A 73 -8.21 -11.01 13.27
C ASN A 73 -7.28 -10.38 14.32
N TYR A 74 -7.15 -9.06 14.29
CA TYR A 74 -6.25 -8.34 15.19
C TYR A 74 -6.59 -8.48 16.68
N LYS A 75 -7.85 -8.73 17.03
CA LYS A 75 -8.28 -8.85 18.43
C LYS A 75 -7.62 -10.05 19.12
N ASN A 76 -7.42 -11.15 18.40
CA ASN A 76 -6.94 -12.40 18.97
C ASN A 76 -5.55 -12.83 18.46
N ASN A 77 -5.12 -12.30 17.28
CA ASN A 77 -3.95 -12.79 16.57
C ASN A 77 -3.02 -11.64 16.09
N GLU A 78 -2.96 -10.54 16.85
CA GLU A 78 -2.26 -9.31 16.41
C GLU A 78 -0.80 -9.56 16.05
N ILE A 79 -0.05 -10.28 16.90
CA ILE A 79 1.37 -10.56 16.68
C ILE A 79 1.58 -11.40 15.42
N GLU A 80 0.81 -12.47 15.25
CA GLU A 80 0.90 -13.36 14.10
C GLU A 80 0.60 -12.63 12.79
N ILE A 81 -0.44 -11.78 12.77
CA ILE A 81 -0.77 -10.97 11.63
C ILE A 81 0.38 -9.99 11.33
N LYS A 82 0.88 -9.25 12.34
CA LYS A 82 1.95 -8.26 12.18
C LYS A 82 3.26 -8.87 11.69
N GLN A 83 3.57 -10.11 12.04
CA GLN A 83 4.71 -10.84 11.51
C GLN A 83 4.57 -11.20 10.02
N ASN A 84 3.34 -11.29 9.52
CA ASN A 84 3.02 -11.69 8.16
C ASN A 84 2.65 -10.53 7.23
N ILE A 85 2.65 -9.29 7.72
CA ILE A 85 2.34 -8.10 6.91
C ILE A 85 3.53 -7.16 6.80
N ALA A 86 3.65 -6.51 5.64
CA ALA A 86 4.46 -5.32 5.45
C ALA A 86 3.54 -4.11 5.24
N TYR A 87 3.80 -3.00 5.91
CA TYR A 87 3.13 -1.73 5.65
C TYR A 87 4.14 -0.66 5.27
N LEU A 88 4.01 -0.16 4.04
CA LEU A 88 4.73 1.00 3.54
C LEU A 88 3.82 2.24 3.64
N SER A 89 4.25 3.24 4.41
CA SER A 89 3.63 4.57 4.42
C SER A 89 4.42 5.54 3.56
N GLY A 90 3.74 6.38 2.78
CA GLY A 90 4.38 7.33 1.87
C GLY A 90 5.34 8.35 2.53
N ASN A 91 5.26 8.55 3.85
CA ASN A 91 6.03 9.59 4.58
C ASN A 91 6.84 9.02 5.76
N THR A 92 7.51 7.91 5.59
CA THR A 92 8.37 7.37 6.66
C THR A 92 9.78 7.95 6.57
N LYS A 93 10.22 8.65 7.62
CA LYS A 93 11.63 9.07 7.77
C LYS A 93 12.48 7.88 8.17
N LEU A 94 13.64 7.77 7.56
CA LEU A 94 14.66 6.78 7.91
C LEU A 94 15.69 7.38 8.87
N TYR A 95 16.55 6.53 9.42
CA TYR A 95 17.65 6.94 10.32
C TYR A 95 18.86 7.36 9.47
N ASP A 96 19.07 8.64 9.30
CA ASP A 96 20.08 9.26 8.44
C ASP A 96 21.53 8.82 8.74
N THR A 97 21.81 8.45 9.99
CA THR A 97 23.13 8.04 10.46
C THR A 97 23.52 6.61 10.11
N LEU A 98 22.53 5.76 9.81
CA LEU A 98 22.76 4.37 9.44
C LEU A 98 23.08 4.23 7.93
N SER A 99 23.83 3.21 7.58
CA SER A 99 23.87 2.72 6.20
C SER A 99 22.59 1.95 5.87
N VAL A 100 22.32 1.76 4.58
CA VAL A 100 21.16 0.95 4.14
C VAL A 100 21.27 -0.48 4.71
N TYR A 101 22.45 -1.09 4.63
CA TYR A 101 22.68 -2.43 5.16
C TYR A 101 22.40 -2.51 6.67
N GLU A 102 22.91 -1.56 7.47
CA GLU A 102 22.69 -1.52 8.92
C GLU A 102 21.21 -1.39 9.26
N LEU A 103 20.46 -0.54 8.53
CA LEU A 103 19.03 -0.39 8.72
C LEU A 103 18.30 -1.71 8.42
N LEU A 104 18.59 -2.35 7.29
CA LEU A 104 17.92 -3.61 6.91
C LEU A 104 18.25 -4.74 7.89
N LYS A 105 19.51 -4.80 8.34
CA LYS A 105 19.92 -5.75 9.36
C LYS A 105 19.20 -5.52 10.69
N MET A 106 19.15 -4.29 11.17
CA MET A 106 18.40 -3.92 12.39
C MET A 106 16.93 -4.32 12.27
N CYS A 107 16.30 -4.07 11.13
CA CYS A 107 14.90 -4.48 10.91
C CYS A 107 14.74 -6.00 10.92
N SER A 108 15.65 -6.75 10.30
CA SER A 108 15.61 -8.22 10.32
C SER A 108 15.75 -8.77 11.73
N ASP A 109 16.63 -8.20 12.55
CA ASP A 109 16.83 -8.59 13.95
C ASP A 109 15.57 -8.32 14.80
N ILE A 110 14.87 -7.19 14.58
CA ILE A 110 13.59 -6.86 15.25
C ILE A 110 12.51 -7.89 14.95
N TYR A 111 12.44 -8.38 13.71
CA TYR A 111 11.49 -9.43 13.31
C TYR A 111 11.95 -10.85 13.65
N GLY A 112 13.11 -11.00 14.28
CA GLY A 112 13.65 -12.30 14.68
C GLY A 112 14.08 -13.19 13.51
N VAL A 113 14.44 -12.60 12.36
CA VAL A 113 14.91 -13.35 11.19
C VAL A 113 16.27 -13.94 11.50
N GLU A 114 16.46 -15.23 11.21
CA GLU A 114 17.75 -15.92 11.41
C GLU A 114 18.85 -15.24 10.56
N LYS A 115 20.06 -15.12 11.12
CA LYS A 115 21.14 -14.30 10.56
C LYS A 115 21.52 -14.66 9.13
N GLY A 116 21.57 -15.96 8.81
CA GLY A 116 21.88 -16.44 7.46
C GLY A 116 20.77 -16.11 6.45
N GLU A 117 19.52 -16.24 6.85
CA GLU A 117 18.37 -15.88 6.02
C GLU A 117 18.26 -14.36 5.85
N ALA A 118 18.55 -13.56 6.89
CA ALA A 118 18.58 -12.11 6.81
C ALA A 118 19.59 -11.61 5.77
N GLU A 119 20.83 -12.15 5.79
CA GLU A 119 21.87 -11.81 4.81
C GLU A 119 21.45 -12.14 3.37
N LYS A 120 20.85 -13.31 3.18
CA LYS A 120 20.33 -13.75 1.88
C LYS A 120 19.22 -12.82 1.39
N ARG A 121 18.26 -12.51 2.28
CA ARG A 121 17.13 -11.65 1.94
C ARG A 121 17.56 -10.21 1.65
N ILE A 122 18.51 -9.65 2.40
CA ILE A 122 19.06 -8.31 2.14
C ILE A 122 19.70 -8.25 0.76
N LYS A 123 20.51 -9.26 0.38
CA LYS A 123 21.12 -9.32 -0.95
C LYS A 123 20.07 -9.46 -2.07
N GLU A 124 19.06 -10.29 -1.86
CA GLU A 124 17.95 -10.43 -2.81
C GLU A 124 17.22 -9.10 -3.03
N LEU A 125 16.81 -8.43 -1.95
CA LEU A 125 16.15 -7.12 -2.02
C LEU A 125 17.05 -6.05 -2.65
N ALA A 126 18.35 -6.05 -2.31
CA ALA A 126 19.31 -5.11 -2.92
C ALA A 126 19.40 -5.29 -4.44
N LYS A 127 19.38 -6.53 -4.92
CA LYS A 127 19.39 -6.83 -6.35
C LYS A 127 18.08 -6.41 -7.04
N ILE A 128 16.92 -6.86 -6.51
CA ILE A 128 15.62 -6.63 -7.15
C ILE A 128 15.25 -5.13 -7.14
N LEU A 129 15.55 -4.42 -6.04
CA LEU A 129 15.30 -2.98 -5.90
C LEU A 129 16.47 -2.12 -6.43
N ASN A 130 17.44 -2.73 -7.12
CA ASN A 130 18.59 -2.03 -7.70
C ASN A 130 19.31 -1.12 -6.69
N MET A 131 19.64 -1.68 -5.51
CA MET A 131 20.29 -0.98 -4.40
C MET A 131 21.74 -1.38 -4.19
N GLU A 132 22.30 -2.33 -4.97
CA GLU A 132 23.64 -2.88 -4.78
C GLU A 132 24.71 -1.79 -4.74
N GLY A 133 24.62 -0.79 -5.61
CA GLY A 133 25.58 0.31 -5.72
C GLY A 133 25.61 1.27 -4.53
N PHE A 134 24.61 1.23 -3.64
CA PHE A 134 24.53 2.13 -2.48
C PHE A 134 24.15 1.43 -1.16
N LEU A 135 24.20 0.09 -1.14
CA LEU A 135 23.82 -0.71 0.04
C LEU A 135 24.60 -0.33 1.31
N TYR A 136 25.85 0.09 1.17
CA TYR A 136 26.72 0.50 2.28
C TYR A 136 26.80 2.01 2.45
N ASN A 137 26.08 2.79 1.65
CA ASN A 137 26.05 4.24 1.80
C ASN A 137 25.15 4.64 2.98
N LYS A 138 25.47 5.76 3.62
CA LYS A 138 24.61 6.38 4.63
C LYS A 138 23.31 6.87 4.01
N ILE A 139 22.21 6.68 4.72
CA ILE A 139 20.86 7.08 4.27
C ILE A 139 20.78 8.59 3.99
N ALA A 140 21.49 9.41 4.78
CA ALA A 140 21.59 10.86 4.54
C ALA A 140 22.09 11.25 3.14
N ASN A 141 22.81 10.37 2.44
CA ASN A 141 23.42 10.63 1.13
C ASN A 141 22.59 10.09 -0.05
N LEU A 142 21.40 9.58 0.20
CA LEU A 142 20.56 8.97 -0.81
C LEU A 142 19.65 9.97 -1.51
N SER A 143 19.38 9.75 -2.81
CA SER A 143 18.32 10.46 -3.52
C SER A 143 16.94 10.03 -3.00
N THR A 144 15.90 10.81 -3.33
CA THR A 144 14.50 10.49 -2.96
C THR A 144 14.09 9.10 -3.44
N GLY A 145 14.39 8.76 -4.71
CA GLY A 145 14.08 7.44 -5.26
C GLY A 145 14.89 6.31 -4.61
N GLN A 146 16.16 6.55 -4.24
CA GLN A 146 16.95 5.59 -3.47
C GLN A 146 16.37 5.37 -2.07
N THR A 147 16.00 6.46 -1.38
CA THR A 147 15.38 6.42 -0.05
C THR A 147 14.05 5.64 -0.08
N GLN A 148 13.25 5.81 -1.12
CA GLN A 148 11.99 5.08 -1.25
C GLN A 148 12.22 3.57 -1.46
N ARG A 149 13.22 3.18 -2.26
CA ARG A 149 13.59 1.76 -2.42
C ARG A 149 14.05 1.14 -1.10
N VAL A 150 14.80 1.89 -0.29
CA VAL A 150 15.20 1.48 1.07
C VAL A 150 13.99 1.35 1.99
N ASN A 151 13.02 2.27 1.92
CA ASN A 151 11.77 2.20 2.68
C ASN A 151 10.98 0.92 2.36
N ILE A 152 10.91 0.54 1.08
CA ILE A 152 10.27 -0.69 0.65
C ILE A 152 11.05 -1.90 1.20
N ALA A 153 12.37 -1.96 0.99
CA ALA A 153 13.21 -3.07 1.46
C ALA A 153 13.10 -3.28 2.98
N ARG A 154 13.08 -2.19 3.75
CA ARG A 154 12.91 -2.22 5.21
C ARG A 154 11.61 -2.90 5.64
N CYS A 155 10.51 -2.63 4.94
CA CYS A 155 9.22 -3.24 5.26
C CYS A 155 9.17 -4.73 4.87
N LEU A 156 10.07 -5.20 3.99
CA LEU A 156 9.99 -6.52 3.37
C LEU A 156 11.11 -7.48 3.79
N VAL A 157 12.05 -7.03 4.61
CA VAL A 157 13.24 -7.81 4.98
C VAL A 157 12.89 -9.11 5.73
N HIS A 158 11.77 -9.12 6.46
CA HIS A 158 11.27 -10.30 7.18
C HIS A 158 10.41 -11.24 6.30
N ASN A 159 10.36 -10.98 4.97
CA ASN A 159 9.68 -11.81 3.97
C ASN A 159 8.17 -12.06 4.25
N PRO A 160 7.37 -11.05 4.58
CA PRO A 160 5.95 -11.23 4.92
C PRO A 160 5.14 -11.81 3.75
N LYS A 161 3.95 -12.37 4.06
CA LYS A 161 3.01 -12.88 3.05
C LYS A 161 2.22 -11.76 2.38
N TYR A 162 1.86 -10.71 3.12
CA TYR A 162 0.98 -9.63 2.70
C TYR A 162 1.70 -8.30 2.64
N TYR A 163 1.58 -7.61 1.52
CA TYR A 163 2.15 -6.26 1.31
C TYR A 163 1.03 -5.24 1.25
N ILE A 164 1.14 -4.20 2.05
CA ILE A 164 0.21 -3.06 2.08
C ILE A 164 1.05 -1.82 1.74
N LEU A 165 0.95 -1.38 0.48
CA LEU A 165 1.80 -0.33 -0.08
C LEU A 165 0.96 0.94 -0.33
N ASP A 166 1.18 1.96 0.49
CA ASP A 166 0.46 3.23 0.40
C ASP A 166 1.27 4.23 -0.41
N GLU A 167 0.81 4.51 -1.65
CA GLU A 167 1.42 5.47 -2.58
C GLU A 167 2.94 5.27 -2.78
N ALA A 168 3.36 4.04 -3.06
CA ALA A 168 4.77 3.64 -3.11
C ALA A 168 5.61 4.38 -4.17
N THR A 169 5.00 4.92 -5.22
CA THR A 169 5.66 5.61 -6.35
C THR A 169 5.50 7.12 -6.33
N THR A 170 4.70 7.66 -5.40
CA THR A 170 4.38 9.09 -5.36
C THR A 170 5.62 9.96 -5.17
N GLY A 171 5.77 10.96 -6.04
CA GLY A 171 6.89 11.91 -6.00
C GLY A 171 8.21 11.37 -6.56
N LEU A 172 8.20 10.23 -7.22
CA LEU A 172 9.36 9.63 -7.85
C LEU A 172 9.44 9.95 -9.35
N ASP A 173 10.64 9.90 -9.89
CA ASP A 173 10.87 9.90 -11.33
C ASP A 173 10.41 8.59 -11.98
N ILE A 174 10.25 8.60 -13.30
CA ILE A 174 9.73 7.46 -14.09
C ILE A 174 10.59 6.20 -13.89
N ILE A 175 11.92 6.33 -13.85
CA ILE A 175 12.83 5.19 -13.71
C ILE A 175 12.67 4.55 -12.32
N SER A 176 12.66 5.38 -11.28
CA SER A 176 12.48 4.91 -9.90
C SER A 176 11.12 4.26 -9.68
N SER A 177 10.06 4.83 -10.26
CA SER A 177 8.71 4.25 -10.22
C SER A 177 8.66 2.91 -10.92
N GLN A 178 9.27 2.78 -12.11
CA GLN A 178 9.28 1.52 -12.87
C GLN A 178 9.99 0.39 -12.09
N ILE A 179 11.11 0.67 -11.43
CA ILE A 179 11.81 -0.33 -10.59
C ILE A 179 10.87 -0.88 -9.50
N ILE A 180 10.08 0.00 -8.87
CA ILE A 180 9.13 -0.40 -7.82
C ILE A 180 7.97 -1.23 -8.40
N LEU A 181 7.42 -0.83 -9.54
CA LEU A 181 6.33 -1.56 -10.19
C LEU A 181 6.79 -2.95 -10.65
N ASP A 182 7.99 -3.06 -11.20
CA ASP A 182 8.58 -4.34 -11.60
C ASP A 182 8.83 -5.24 -10.39
N PHE A 183 9.35 -4.66 -9.30
CA PHE A 183 9.48 -5.38 -8.02
C PHE A 183 8.13 -5.93 -7.53
N ILE A 184 7.06 -5.14 -7.56
CA ILE A 184 5.70 -5.57 -7.14
C ILE A 184 5.23 -6.77 -7.98
N LYS A 185 5.45 -6.73 -9.30
CA LYS A 185 5.12 -7.83 -10.20
C LYS A 185 5.91 -9.11 -9.90
N GLU A 186 7.20 -8.99 -9.59
CA GLU A 186 8.03 -10.14 -9.23
C GLU A 186 7.62 -10.76 -7.89
N GLU A 187 7.28 -9.95 -6.88
CA GLU A 187 6.80 -10.47 -5.60
C GLU A 187 5.42 -11.16 -5.74
N LYS A 188 4.54 -10.65 -6.60
CA LYS A 188 3.29 -11.35 -6.97
C LYS A 188 3.58 -12.74 -7.53
N LYS A 189 4.55 -12.90 -8.44
CA LYS A 189 4.93 -14.21 -9.01
C LYS A 189 5.39 -15.21 -7.95
N LYS A 190 5.93 -14.70 -6.82
CA LYS A 190 6.30 -15.49 -5.63
C LYS A 190 5.10 -15.82 -4.72
N GLY A 191 3.88 -15.48 -5.13
CA GLY A 191 2.66 -15.74 -4.38
C GLY A 191 2.32 -14.72 -3.28
N LYS A 192 3.00 -13.55 -3.27
CA LYS A 192 2.65 -12.48 -2.32
C LYS A 192 1.33 -11.82 -2.69
N THR A 193 0.50 -11.53 -1.70
CA THR A 193 -0.76 -10.78 -1.85
C THR A 193 -0.50 -9.32 -1.55
N ILE A 194 -0.89 -8.43 -2.45
CA ILE A 194 -0.47 -7.03 -2.41
C ILE A 194 -1.69 -6.11 -2.49
N LEU A 195 -1.87 -5.26 -1.49
CA LEU A 195 -2.74 -4.09 -1.56
C LEU A 195 -1.90 -2.89 -1.98
N TYR A 196 -2.24 -2.27 -3.08
CA TYR A 196 -1.48 -1.16 -3.66
C TYR A 196 -2.36 0.07 -3.82
N SER A 197 -2.12 1.13 -3.04
CA SER A 197 -2.84 2.38 -3.25
C SER A 197 -2.08 3.31 -4.18
N THR A 198 -2.81 3.93 -5.09
CA THR A 198 -2.28 4.98 -5.96
C THR A 198 -3.40 5.90 -6.42
N HIS A 199 -3.05 7.11 -6.82
CA HIS A 199 -3.90 8.01 -7.59
C HIS A 199 -3.53 8.02 -9.08
N TYR A 200 -2.44 7.31 -9.46
CA TYR A 200 -2.02 7.10 -10.85
C TYR A 200 -2.74 5.90 -11.45
N MET A 201 -3.83 6.14 -12.18
CA MET A 201 -4.69 5.08 -12.73
C MET A 201 -3.94 4.17 -13.70
N GLU A 202 -2.98 4.72 -14.45
CA GLU A 202 -2.14 3.99 -15.41
C GLU A 202 -1.25 2.93 -14.74
N GLU A 203 -0.73 3.22 -13.54
CA GLU A 203 0.02 2.22 -12.78
C GLU A 203 -0.87 1.03 -12.41
N ALA A 204 -2.08 1.31 -11.95
CA ALA A 204 -3.02 0.26 -11.56
C ALA A 204 -3.47 -0.58 -12.77
N GLU A 205 -3.68 0.02 -13.94
CA GLU A 205 -3.96 -0.74 -15.17
C GLU A 205 -2.83 -1.72 -15.51
N ASN A 206 -1.59 -1.32 -15.22
CA ASN A 206 -0.41 -2.08 -15.59
C ASN A 206 -0.12 -3.25 -14.64
N ILE A 207 -0.44 -3.13 -13.34
CA ILE A 207 -0.01 -4.12 -12.35
C ILE A 207 -1.14 -4.83 -11.60
N CYS A 208 -2.35 -4.23 -11.49
CA CYS A 208 -3.41 -4.76 -10.64
C CYS A 208 -4.26 -5.82 -11.36
N ASP A 209 -4.56 -6.91 -10.66
CA ASP A 209 -5.53 -7.92 -11.11
C ASP A 209 -6.95 -7.44 -10.88
N LYS A 210 -7.15 -6.73 -9.77
CA LYS A 210 -8.43 -6.19 -9.33
C LYS A 210 -8.23 -4.77 -8.82
N VAL A 211 -9.23 -3.96 -9.03
CA VAL A 211 -9.25 -2.56 -8.63
C VAL A 211 -10.49 -2.26 -7.81
N ILE A 212 -10.32 -1.47 -6.77
CA ILE A 212 -11.37 -0.93 -5.91
C ILE A 212 -11.27 0.58 -6.00
N MET A 213 -12.23 1.20 -6.69
CA MET A 213 -12.31 2.64 -6.81
C MET A 213 -13.03 3.24 -5.63
N ILE A 214 -12.40 4.17 -4.93
CA ILE A 214 -12.94 4.84 -3.74
C ILE A 214 -13.09 6.33 -4.01
N ASN A 215 -14.25 6.87 -3.66
CA ASN A 215 -14.49 8.31 -3.67
C ASN A 215 -15.24 8.71 -2.40
N LYS A 216 -14.79 9.77 -1.71
CA LYS A 216 -15.42 10.30 -0.47
C LYS A 216 -15.74 9.21 0.56
N GLY A 217 -14.81 8.26 0.73
CA GLY A 217 -14.92 7.20 1.73
C GLY A 217 -15.81 6.01 1.35
N VAL A 218 -16.36 5.96 0.15
CA VAL A 218 -17.21 4.84 -0.31
C VAL A 218 -16.61 4.17 -1.55
N VAL A 219 -16.83 2.86 -1.69
CA VAL A 219 -16.50 2.12 -2.92
C VAL A 219 -17.50 2.49 -4.00
N ILE A 220 -17.03 3.02 -5.13
CA ILE A 220 -17.88 3.36 -6.27
C ILE A 220 -17.87 2.27 -7.35
N LYS A 221 -16.80 1.49 -7.46
CA LYS A 221 -16.69 0.37 -8.40
C LYS A 221 -15.62 -0.62 -7.95
N THR A 222 -15.84 -1.89 -8.24
CA THR A 222 -14.87 -2.97 -8.06
C THR A 222 -14.88 -3.88 -9.28
N GLY A 223 -13.72 -4.28 -9.76
CA GLY A 223 -13.58 -5.18 -10.91
C GLY A 223 -12.13 -5.32 -11.36
N THR A 224 -11.91 -6.06 -12.44
CA THR A 224 -10.62 -6.02 -13.15
C THR A 224 -10.51 -4.68 -13.90
N PRO A 225 -9.29 -4.18 -14.20
CA PRO A 225 -9.15 -2.97 -15.01
C PRO A 225 -9.97 -3.02 -16.30
N ASN A 226 -9.97 -4.16 -17.00
CA ASN A 226 -10.70 -4.31 -18.25
C ASN A 226 -12.23 -4.31 -18.04
N SER A 227 -12.75 -5.04 -17.06
CA SER A 227 -14.19 -5.05 -16.78
C SER A 227 -14.73 -3.66 -16.40
N ILE A 228 -13.95 -2.88 -15.68
CA ILE A 228 -14.36 -1.51 -15.30
C ILE A 228 -14.42 -0.61 -16.54
N LYS A 229 -13.44 -0.71 -17.46
CA LYS A 229 -13.43 0.05 -18.72
C LYS A 229 -14.61 -0.33 -19.62
N GLU A 230 -14.91 -1.62 -19.72
CA GLU A 230 -16.09 -2.12 -20.47
C GLU A 230 -17.40 -1.60 -19.87
N ASP A 231 -17.59 -1.74 -18.56
CA ASP A 231 -18.80 -1.29 -17.87
C ASP A 231 -19.06 0.22 -17.98
N THR A 232 -18.01 1.01 -18.11
CA THR A 232 -18.08 2.47 -18.24
C THR A 232 -17.98 2.97 -19.67
N ASN A 233 -17.79 2.06 -20.63
CA ASN A 233 -17.57 2.36 -22.06
C ASN A 233 -16.42 3.36 -22.29
N THR A 234 -15.28 3.14 -21.62
CA THR A 234 -14.09 4.01 -21.66
C THR A 234 -12.84 3.21 -22.06
N THR A 235 -11.78 3.91 -22.44
CA THR A 235 -10.52 3.28 -22.88
C THR A 235 -9.48 3.13 -21.77
N ASN A 236 -9.63 3.83 -20.66
CA ASN A 236 -8.70 3.83 -19.53
C ASN A 236 -9.42 4.01 -18.19
N LEU A 237 -8.78 3.62 -17.07
CA LEU A 237 -9.36 3.72 -15.74
C LEU A 237 -9.60 5.16 -15.27
N ARG A 238 -8.83 6.13 -15.79
CA ARG A 238 -9.01 7.54 -15.44
C ARG A 238 -10.37 8.04 -15.94
N ASP A 239 -10.68 7.79 -17.20
CA ASP A 239 -11.97 8.16 -17.79
C ASP A 239 -13.11 7.36 -17.15
N SER A 240 -12.87 6.06 -16.83
CA SER A 240 -13.81 5.25 -16.06
C SER A 240 -14.15 5.90 -14.72
N PHE A 241 -13.15 6.37 -13.99
CA PHE A 241 -13.35 7.03 -12.71
C PHE A 241 -14.20 8.29 -12.86
N PHE A 242 -13.92 9.15 -13.84
CA PHE A 242 -14.71 10.34 -14.12
C PHE A 242 -16.15 10.02 -14.51
N ALA A 243 -16.37 9.01 -15.35
CA ALA A 243 -17.71 8.57 -15.73
C ALA A 243 -18.52 8.12 -14.49
N LEU A 244 -17.90 7.38 -13.55
CA LEU A 244 -18.54 6.88 -12.33
C LEU A 244 -18.91 7.97 -11.34
N ILE A 245 -18.17 9.07 -11.26
CA ILE A 245 -18.48 10.18 -10.34
C ILE A 245 -19.39 11.26 -10.93
N GLY A 246 -19.95 11.01 -12.13
CA GLY A 246 -20.90 11.91 -12.78
C GLY A 246 -20.30 12.96 -13.69
N GLY A 247 -19.12 12.66 -14.27
CA GLY A 247 -18.46 13.48 -15.30
C GLY A 247 -18.18 14.91 -14.83
N VAL A 248 -16.97 15.19 -14.36
CA VAL A 248 -16.46 16.55 -14.46
C VAL A 248 -16.03 16.71 -15.92
N SER A 249 -16.90 17.32 -16.73
CA SER A 249 -16.51 17.84 -18.03
C SER A 249 -15.26 18.69 -17.83
N ASN A 250 -14.19 18.40 -18.60
CA ASN A 250 -13.00 19.24 -18.69
C ASN A 250 -13.42 20.65 -19.08
N GLU A 251 -13.51 21.54 -18.12
CA GLU A 251 -13.34 22.97 -18.30
C GLU A 251 -12.27 23.42 -17.30
N GLU A 252 -11.15 23.73 -17.88
CA GLU A 252 -9.92 24.42 -17.48
C GLU A 252 -8.65 23.59 -17.47
#